data_89233439eafc3868cfe5322d869edcf4
#
_entry.id   89233439eafc3868cfe5322d869edcf4
#
_cell.length_a   1.000
_cell.length_b   1.000
_cell.length_c   1.000
_cell.angle_alpha   90.00
_cell.angle_beta   90.00
_cell.angle_gamma   90.00
#
_symmetry.space_group_name_H-M   'P 1'
#
loop_
_entity.id
_entity.type
_entity.pdbx_description
1 polymer ?
#
loop_
_entity_poly.entity_id
_entity_poly.type
_entity_poly.pdbx_seq_one_letter_code
_entity_poly.pdbx_strand_id
1 'polypeptide(L)'
;MRNHEVVNHQLLLDSEGELREPGWSRSQVQQYKRSMIKAPAFRIKEWDYYLVMSDQFAGAFTISDDGYVGLQSASLLLFGDKPWEHTETVLNFFPMGKLKLPENSSKGSTVYEDKRLQMRFDALPGERHITCHYENFFEGKTLECDIRLEQPPMESMVIATPWDQKHAFYYNQKINCMRASGWISFDGHRYEFNPSTDFGTLDWGRGVWTYDNTWFWGSGNCLVDTPEGPQPLGWNIGYGFGNTRAATENVIFYQGKIHKLDDITFVIPPDDIMKTWHFTSSDHRFEMTFEPVLDRAAKLDFKLIVSDQHQVFGRMSGSLTLDDGTILNIKDVLCFAEKVHNKY
;
A
#
# COMPACT_ATOMS: atom_id res chain seq x y z
N MET A 1 -15.41 -12.33 17.78
CA MET A 1 -14.05 -12.20 18.36
C MET A 1 -13.36 -11.13 17.54
N ARG A 2 -12.72 -10.16 18.15
CA ARG A 2 -11.95 -9.16 17.44
C ARG A 2 -10.72 -9.78 16.78
N ASN A 3 -10.27 -9.24 15.66
CA ASN A 3 -9.21 -9.83 14.84
C ASN A 3 -9.50 -11.27 14.42
N HIS A 4 -10.73 -11.50 13.94
CA HIS A 4 -11.15 -12.80 13.41
C HIS A 4 -10.28 -13.20 12.22
N GLU A 5 -9.57 -14.32 12.32
CA GLU A 5 -8.75 -14.89 11.25
C GLU A 5 -9.58 -15.84 10.39
N VAL A 6 -9.68 -15.52 9.09
CA VAL A 6 -10.32 -16.37 8.08
C VAL A 6 -9.28 -17.35 7.55
N VAL A 7 -9.53 -18.64 7.73
CA VAL A 7 -8.57 -19.70 7.36
C VAL A 7 -9.05 -20.58 6.21
N ASN A 8 -10.36 -20.58 5.91
CA ASN A 8 -10.94 -21.46 4.92
C ASN A 8 -11.01 -20.82 3.54
N HIS A 9 -10.62 -21.57 2.51
CA HIS A 9 -10.81 -21.14 1.13
C HIS A 9 -12.29 -21.03 0.79
N GLN A 10 -12.74 -19.85 0.34
CA GLN A 10 -14.12 -19.56 0.01
C GLN A 10 -14.24 -18.39 -0.97
N LEU A 11 -15.45 -18.18 -1.51
CA LEU A 11 -15.75 -16.94 -2.23
C LEU A 11 -15.78 -15.75 -1.23
N LEU A 12 -15.30 -14.58 -1.64
CA LEU A 12 -15.34 -13.37 -0.84
C LEU A 12 -16.77 -12.91 -0.56
N LEU A 13 -17.61 -12.94 -1.60
CA LEU A 13 -19.01 -12.48 -1.53
C LEU A 13 -19.98 -13.67 -1.58
N ASP A 14 -21.14 -13.48 -0.98
CA ASP A 14 -22.28 -14.38 -1.10
C ASP A 14 -23.13 -14.09 -2.35
N SER A 15 -24.27 -14.78 -2.51
CA SER A 15 -25.21 -14.58 -3.61
C SER A 15 -25.85 -13.19 -3.62
N GLU A 16 -25.91 -12.52 -2.47
CA GLU A 16 -26.49 -11.20 -2.33
C GLU A 16 -25.45 -10.08 -2.55
N GLY A 17 -24.17 -10.45 -2.73
CA GLY A 17 -23.06 -9.50 -2.94
C GLY A 17 -22.53 -8.89 -1.65
N GLU A 18 -22.78 -9.50 -0.51
CA GLU A 18 -22.24 -9.13 0.79
C GLU A 18 -21.03 -10.00 1.16
N LEU A 19 -20.13 -9.49 2.04
CA LEU A 19 -19.00 -10.27 2.52
C LEU A 19 -19.49 -11.51 3.29
N ARG A 20 -19.02 -12.69 2.88
CA ARG A 20 -19.38 -13.95 3.55
C ARG A 20 -18.84 -14.05 4.97
N GLU A 21 -17.60 -13.60 5.14
CA GLU A 21 -16.86 -13.74 6.40
C GLU A 21 -15.90 -12.55 6.54
N PRO A 22 -16.32 -11.43 7.17
CA PRO A 22 -15.42 -10.32 7.47
C PRO A 22 -14.32 -10.74 8.43
N GLY A 23 -13.08 -10.37 8.12
CA GLY A 23 -11.93 -10.75 8.92
C GLY A 23 -10.61 -10.50 8.19
N TRP A 24 -9.52 -11.06 8.72
CA TRP A 24 -8.20 -11.01 8.12
C TRP A 24 -7.66 -12.42 7.85
N SER A 25 -6.64 -12.52 6.99
CA SER A 25 -5.96 -13.79 6.73
C SER A 25 -4.50 -13.57 6.33
N ARG A 26 -3.71 -14.65 6.40
CA ARG A 26 -2.27 -14.65 6.08
C ARG A 26 -1.98 -14.80 4.59
N SER A 27 -3.01 -15.05 3.80
CA SER A 27 -2.96 -15.18 2.34
C SER A 27 -4.37 -14.98 1.76
N GLN A 28 -4.49 -14.88 0.43
CA GLN A 28 -5.80 -14.75 -0.24
C GLN A 28 -6.60 -16.06 -0.20
N VAL A 29 -7.17 -16.41 0.96
CA VAL A 29 -8.09 -17.55 1.12
C VAL A 29 -9.51 -17.22 0.64
N GLN A 30 -9.89 -15.94 0.62
CA GLN A 30 -11.16 -15.48 0.09
C GLN A 30 -10.98 -15.06 -1.38
N GLN A 31 -11.74 -15.69 -2.26
CA GLN A 31 -11.63 -15.46 -3.70
C GLN A 31 -12.51 -14.26 -4.13
N TYR A 32 -11.88 -13.19 -4.56
CA TYR A 32 -12.53 -12.06 -5.20
C TYR A 32 -13.03 -12.47 -6.60
N LYS A 33 -14.22 -12.01 -6.94
CA LYS A 33 -14.84 -12.11 -8.26
C LYS A 33 -15.58 -10.81 -8.57
N ARG A 34 -15.06 -10.01 -9.50
CA ARG A 34 -15.72 -8.76 -9.89
C ARG A 34 -17.17 -8.98 -10.32
N SER A 35 -17.48 -10.11 -10.98
CA SER A 35 -18.82 -10.48 -11.44
C SER A 35 -19.84 -10.72 -10.33
N MET A 36 -19.42 -10.94 -9.09
CA MET A 36 -20.31 -11.14 -7.94
C MET A 36 -20.72 -9.82 -7.27
N ILE A 37 -20.10 -8.69 -7.65
CA ILE A 37 -20.43 -7.39 -7.07
C ILE A 37 -21.80 -6.92 -7.55
N LYS A 38 -22.67 -6.54 -6.61
CA LYS A 38 -24.03 -6.06 -6.89
C LYS A 38 -24.13 -4.53 -6.93
N ALA A 39 -23.06 -3.82 -6.64
CA ALA A 39 -23.00 -2.37 -6.75
C ALA A 39 -22.82 -1.91 -8.21
N PRO A 40 -23.21 -0.67 -8.55
CA PRO A 40 -22.94 -0.09 -9.86
C PRO A 40 -21.45 -0.02 -10.17
N ALA A 41 -21.06 -0.25 -11.43
CA ALA A 41 -19.66 -0.36 -11.85
C ALA A 41 -18.83 0.89 -11.53
N PHE A 42 -19.44 2.09 -11.51
CA PHE A 42 -18.74 3.33 -11.17
C PHE A 42 -18.33 3.44 -9.69
N ARG A 43 -18.87 2.57 -8.81
CA ARG A 43 -18.48 2.50 -7.40
C ARG A 43 -17.40 1.48 -7.10
N ILE A 44 -17.08 0.62 -8.06
CA ILE A 44 -16.07 -0.41 -7.88
C ILE A 44 -14.70 0.24 -7.98
N LYS A 45 -13.87 -0.01 -7.00
CA LYS A 45 -12.49 0.48 -6.91
C LYS A 45 -11.54 -0.71 -6.93
N GLU A 46 -10.59 -0.68 -7.84
CA GLU A 46 -9.57 -1.72 -7.98
C GLU A 46 -8.22 -1.03 -8.23
N TRP A 47 -7.19 -1.42 -7.49
CA TRP A 47 -5.85 -0.87 -7.67
C TRP A 47 -4.76 -1.87 -7.34
N ASP A 48 -3.63 -1.68 -7.98
CA ASP A 48 -2.36 -2.25 -7.61
C ASP A 48 -1.39 -1.09 -7.41
N TYR A 49 -0.88 -0.92 -6.20
CA TYR A 49 0.11 0.09 -5.84
C TYR A 49 1.37 -0.59 -5.33
N TYR A 50 2.51 -0.19 -5.89
CA TYR A 50 3.82 -0.59 -5.43
C TYR A 50 4.59 0.63 -4.94
N LEU A 51 5.22 0.50 -3.77
CA LEU A 51 6.25 1.40 -3.28
C LEU A 51 7.54 0.60 -3.13
N VAL A 52 8.58 1.05 -3.82
CA VAL A 52 9.92 0.46 -3.73
C VAL A 52 10.86 1.50 -3.19
N MET A 53 11.55 1.19 -2.10
CA MET A 53 12.26 2.18 -1.31
C MET A 53 13.65 1.74 -0.90
N SER A 54 14.62 2.63 -1.08
CA SER A 54 15.94 2.64 -0.46
C SER A 54 15.99 3.74 0.60
N ASP A 55 17.10 3.86 1.30
CA ASP A 55 17.32 4.98 2.25
C ASP A 55 17.57 6.34 1.57
N GLN A 56 17.80 6.37 0.26
CA GLN A 56 18.14 7.56 -0.51
C GLN A 56 17.02 7.99 -1.47
N PHE A 57 16.25 7.06 -2.00
CA PHE A 57 15.21 7.33 -2.99
C PHE A 57 14.08 6.30 -2.94
N ALA A 58 12.95 6.64 -3.54
CA ALA A 58 11.86 5.69 -3.75
C ALA A 58 11.18 5.89 -5.10
N GLY A 59 10.59 4.81 -5.61
CA GLY A 59 9.62 4.81 -6.70
C GLY A 59 8.27 4.32 -6.24
N ALA A 60 7.20 5.04 -6.59
CA ALA A 60 5.84 4.59 -6.35
C ALA A 60 5.08 4.48 -7.68
N PHE A 61 4.37 3.37 -7.87
CA PHE A 61 3.70 3.04 -9.14
C PHE A 61 2.28 2.57 -8.87
N THR A 62 1.30 3.16 -9.54
CA THR A 62 -0.11 2.84 -9.39
C THR A 62 -0.76 2.57 -10.73
N ILE A 63 -1.51 1.48 -10.81
CA ILE A 63 -2.51 1.26 -11.86
C ILE A 63 -3.85 1.06 -11.15
N SER A 64 -4.83 1.94 -11.42
CA SER A 64 -6.16 1.85 -10.81
C SER A 64 -7.30 1.96 -11.81
N ASP A 65 -8.40 1.31 -11.45
CA ASP A 65 -9.73 1.44 -12.05
C ASP A 65 -10.72 1.80 -10.92
N ASP A 66 -10.95 3.10 -10.72
CA ASP A 66 -11.85 3.59 -9.68
C ASP A 66 -13.27 3.81 -10.19
N GLY A 67 -13.64 3.08 -11.25
CA GLY A 67 -14.94 3.12 -11.88
C GLY A 67 -15.05 4.23 -12.92
N TYR A 68 -15.44 5.43 -12.52
CA TYR A 68 -15.57 6.56 -13.47
C TYR A 68 -14.23 7.23 -13.80
N VAL A 69 -13.18 6.98 -13.04
CA VAL A 69 -11.80 7.42 -13.32
C VAL A 69 -10.82 6.33 -12.93
N GLY A 70 -9.74 6.18 -13.63
CA GLY A 70 -8.57 5.41 -13.26
C GLY A 70 -7.38 6.35 -13.13
N LEU A 71 -6.53 6.13 -12.16
CA LEU A 71 -5.33 6.91 -11.89
C LEU A 71 -4.12 6.04 -12.17
N GLN A 72 -3.34 6.42 -13.19
CA GLN A 72 -2.15 5.69 -13.58
C GLN A 72 -0.96 6.59 -13.26
N SER A 73 -0.27 6.34 -12.17
CA SER A 73 0.75 7.25 -11.69
C SER A 73 2.10 6.59 -11.46
N ALA A 74 3.15 7.35 -11.73
CA ALA A 74 4.49 7.05 -11.28
C ALA A 74 5.01 8.23 -10.46
N SER A 75 5.82 7.93 -9.44
CA SER A 75 6.47 8.93 -8.60
C SER A 75 7.94 8.59 -8.45
N LEU A 76 8.77 9.61 -8.43
CA LEU A 76 10.16 9.52 -7.97
C LEU A 76 10.32 10.45 -6.77
N LEU A 77 10.88 9.91 -5.69
CA LEU A 77 11.16 10.63 -4.45
C LEU A 77 12.65 10.51 -4.12
N LEU A 78 13.26 11.61 -3.71
CA LEU A 78 14.66 11.68 -3.30
C LEU A 78 14.74 12.21 -1.87
N PHE A 79 15.48 11.53 -0.98
CA PHE A 79 15.52 11.79 0.45
C PHE A 79 16.86 12.37 0.95
N GLY A 80 17.69 12.93 0.04
CA GLY A 80 18.97 13.55 0.38
C GLY A 80 18.82 14.87 1.15
N ASP A 81 19.90 15.65 1.22
CA ASP A 81 19.95 16.94 1.95
C ASP A 81 18.86 17.94 1.51
N LYS A 82 18.39 17.82 0.29
CA LYS A 82 17.26 18.58 -0.27
C LYS A 82 16.26 17.60 -0.80
N PRO A 83 15.29 17.18 0.04
CA PRO A 83 14.25 16.27 -0.38
C PRO A 83 13.48 16.82 -1.59
N TRP A 84 13.19 15.94 -2.54
CA TRP A 84 12.44 16.28 -3.75
C TRP A 84 11.52 15.14 -4.13
N GLU A 85 10.36 15.48 -4.66
CA GLU A 85 9.44 14.50 -5.23
C GLU A 85 8.76 15.04 -6.47
N HIS A 86 8.40 14.15 -7.36
CA HIS A 86 7.45 14.41 -8.43
C HIS A 86 6.57 13.19 -8.67
N THR A 87 5.29 13.45 -8.82
CA THR A 87 4.28 12.48 -9.21
C THR A 87 3.61 12.94 -10.50
N GLU A 88 3.65 12.12 -11.53
CA GLU A 88 2.91 12.35 -12.75
C GLU A 88 1.79 11.33 -12.89
N THR A 89 0.60 11.77 -13.30
CA THR A 89 -0.60 10.95 -13.37
C THR A 89 -1.29 11.08 -14.72
N VAL A 90 -1.58 9.95 -15.36
CA VAL A 90 -2.51 9.84 -16.48
C VAL A 90 -3.89 9.51 -15.93
N LEU A 91 -4.89 10.30 -16.30
CA LEU A 91 -6.29 10.04 -15.99
C LEU A 91 -6.92 9.20 -17.10
N ASN A 92 -7.44 8.05 -16.74
CA ASN A 92 -8.22 7.19 -17.61
C ASN A 92 -9.71 7.34 -17.26
N PHE A 93 -10.49 7.99 -18.12
CA PHE A 93 -11.90 8.26 -17.85
C PHE A 93 -12.79 7.06 -18.18
N PHE A 94 -13.70 6.73 -17.25
CA PHE A 94 -14.70 5.66 -17.36
C PHE A 94 -14.11 4.28 -17.72
N PRO A 95 -13.06 3.82 -17.01
CA PRO A 95 -12.53 2.47 -17.23
C PRO A 95 -13.56 1.39 -16.88
N MET A 96 -14.28 1.50 -15.75
CA MET A 96 -15.40 0.63 -15.33
C MET A 96 -15.11 -0.86 -15.51
N GLY A 97 -13.91 -1.34 -15.17
CA GLY A 97 -13.47 -2.72 -15.31
C GLY A 97 -12.86 -3.07 -16.66
N LYS A 98 -12.70 -2.11 -17.59
CA LYS A 98 -12.09 -2.37 -18.90
C LYS A 98 -10.60 -2.69 -18.83
N LEU A 99 -9.91 -2.24 -17.76
CA LEU A 99 -8.51 -2.59 -17.52
C LEU A 99 -8.33 -4.07 -17.15
N LYS A 100 -9.40 -4.75 -16.72
CA LYS A 100 -9.39 -6.18 -16.36
C LYS A 100 -8.29 -6.54 -15.37
N LEU A 101 -8.19 -5.73 -14.30
CA LEU A 101 -7.22 -6.01 -13.25
C LEU A 101 -7.39 -7.43 -12.71
N PRO A 102 -6.29 -8.14 -12.39
CA PRO A 102 -6.36 -9.52 -11.91
C PRO A 102 -7.21 -9.66 -10.64
N GLU A 103 -8.04 -10.69 -10.60
CA GLU A 103 -8.85 -11.04 -9.41
C GLU A 103 -8.03 -11.66 -8.27
N ASN A 104 -6.73 -11.83 -8.50
CA ASN A 104 -5.78 -12.41 -7.55
C ASN A 104 -4.42 -11.71 -7.68
N SER A 105 -3.77 -11.41 -6.57
CA SER A 105 -2.48 -10.72 -6.56
C SER A 105 -1.28 -11.62 -6.84
N SER A 106 -1.45 -12.96 -6.77
CA SER A 106 -0.32 -13.91 -6.86
C SER A 106 0.01 -14.35 -8.28
N LYS A 107 -0.77 -13.94 -9.28
CA LYS A 107 -0.57 -14.32 -10.67
C LYS A 107 -1.24 -13.34 -11.64
N GLY A 108 -0.66 -13.25 -12.83
CA GLY A 108 -1.16 -12.41 -13.90
C GLY A 108 -0.40 -11.10 -14.01
N SER A 109 -0.90 -10.25 -14.88
CA SER A 109 -0.29 -8.95 -15.17
C SER A 109 -1.32 -7.85 -15.04
N THR A 110 -0.94 -6.76 -14.38
CA THR A 110 -1.66 -5.49 -14.39
C THR A 110 -0.95 -4.58 -15.38
N VAL A 111 -1.67 -4.08 -16.39
CA VAL A 111 -1.06 -3.36 -17.51
C VAL A 111 -1.86 -2.10 -17.82
N TYR A 112 -1.15 -1.01 -18.05
CA TYR A 112 -1.69 0.19 -18.66
C TYR A 112 -0.76 0.71 -19.75
N GLU A 113 -1.32 1.04 -20.92
CA GLU A 113 -0.59 1.57 -22.05
C GLU A 113 -1.39 2.70 -22.72
N ASP A 114 -0.72 3.84 -22.90
CA ASP A 114 -1.15 4.90 -23.79
C ASP A 114 0.06 5.56 -24.49
N LYS A 115 -0.12 6.77 -25.05
CA LYS A 115 0.95 7.48 -25.76
C LYS A 115 2.07 7.97 -24.83
N ARG A 116 1.79 8.17 -23.55
CA ARG A 116 2.71 8.75 -22.57
C ARG A 116 3.23 7.73 -21.58
N LEU A 117 2.42 6.72 -21.25
CA LEU A 117 2.72 5.79 -20.17
C LEU A 117 2.56 4.35 -20.65
N GLN A 118 3.61 3.57 -20.46
CA GLN A 118 3.62 2.12 -20.58
C GLN A 118 4.04 1.59 -19.22
N MET A 119 3.11 1.00 -18.47
CA MET A 119 3.37 0.50 -17.12
C MET A 119 2.79 -0.90 -16.96
N ARG A 120 3.60 -1.79 -16.39
CA ARG A 120 3.27 -3.19 -16.25
C ARG A 120 3.78 -3.75 -14.94
N PHE A 121 2.92 -4.50 -14.26
CA PHE A 121 3.22 -5.25 -13.06
C PHE A 121 2.93 -6.74 -13.32
N ASP A 122 3.95 -7.57 -13.27
CA ASP A 122 3.82 -9.02 -13.42
C ASP A 122 3.98 -9.70 -12.07
N ALA A 123 3.00 -10.53 -11.70
CA ALA A 123 3.11 -11.44 -10.57
C ALA A 123 3.59 -12.80 -11.09
N LEU A 124 4.85 -13.12 -10.81
CA LEU A 124 5.54 -14.33 -11.21
C LEU A 124 5.77 -15.25 -10.00
N PRO A 125 6.04 -16.56 -10.20
CA PRO A 125 6.38 -17.44 -9.10
C PRO A 125 7.64 -16.96 -8.35
N GLY A 126 7.47 -16.55 -7.09
CA GLY A 126 8.57 -16.08 -6.24
C GLY A 126 9.11 -14.68 -6.54
N GLU A 127 8.49 -13.94 -7.46
CA GLU A 127 8.97 -12.63 -7.90
C GLU A 127 7.83 -11.75 -8.37
N ARG A 128 8.01 -10.43 -8.26
CA ARG A 128 7.21 -9.42 -8.97
C ARG A 128 8.13 -8.58 -9.83
N HIS A 129 7.67 -8.28 -11.04
CA HIS A 129 8.43 -7.48 -11.99
C HIS A 129 7.62 -6.22 -12.34
N ILE A 130 8.23 -5.06 -12.13
CA ILE A 130 7.63 -3.75 -12.40
C ILE A 130 8.45 -3.10 -13.51
N THR A 131 7.77 -2.73 -14.60
CA THR A 131 8.35 -1.92 -15.66
C THR A 131 7.52 -0.68 -15.89
N CYS A 132 8.18 0.44 -16.13
CA CYS A 132 7.55 1.71 -16.46
C CYS A 132 8.39 2.46 -17.49
N HIS A 133 7.71 3.01 -18.50
CA HIS A 133 8.25 4.02 -19.38
C HIS A 133 7.23 5.18 -19.42
N TYR A 134 7.60 6.34 -18.91
CA TYR A 134 6.73 7.49 -18.77
C TYR A 134 7.31 8.70 -19.51
N GLU A 135 6.81 8.93 -20.72
CA GLU A 135 7.15 10.07 -21.57
C GLU A 135 6.73 11.39 -20.92
N ASN A 136 7.62 12.38 -20.94
CA ASN A 136 7.36 13.70 -20.36
C ASN A 136 6.86 13.61 -18.90
N PHE A 137 7.57 12.82 -18.10
CA PHE A 137 7.31 12.65 -16.68
C PHE A 137 7.47 13.96 -15.92
N PHE A 138 8.58 14.67 -16.14
CA PHE A 138 8.82 15.99 -15.55
C PHE A 138 9.68 16.84 -16.48
N GLU A 139 9.25 18.08 -16.80
CA GLU A 139 9.98 19.05 -17.63
C GLU A 139 10.46 18.49 -18.99
N GLY A 140 9.63 17.67 -19.63
CA GLY A 140 9.96 17.06 -20.93
C GLY A 140 10.86 15.84 -20.84
N LYS A 141 11.26 15.40 -19.64
CA LYS A 141 12.14 14.26 -19.41
C LYS A 141 11.33 13.00 -19.17
N THR A 142 11.89 11.86 -19.55
CA THR A 142 11.27 10.54 -19.42
C THR A 142 11.74 9.87 -18.13
N LEU A 143 10.81 9.18 -17.45
CA LEU A 143 11.15 8.25 -16.37
C LEU A 143 11.04 6.81 -16.90
N GLU A 144 12.02 6.00 -16.58
CA GLU A 144 12.00 4.56 -16.88
C GLU A 144 12.34 3.75 -15.63
N CYS A 145 11.78 2.57 -15.51
CA CYS A 145 12.21 1.62 -14.49
C CYS A 145 12.12 0.17 -14.96
N ASP A 146 12.99 -0.65 -14.38
CA ASP A 146 12.95 -2.11 -14.43
C ASP A 146 13.32 -2.62 -13.04
N ILE A 147 12.31 -3.06 -12.27
CA ILE A 147 12.45 -3.40 -10.86
C ILE A 147 11.92 -4.82 -10.63
N ARG A 148 12.68 -5.60 -9.87
CA ARG A 148 12.31 -6.94 -9.42
C ARG A 148 12.21 -6.96 -7.91
N LEU A 149 11.12 -7.55 -7.42
CA LEU A 149 10.85 -7.74 -6.01
C LEU A 149 10.81 -9.25 -5.73
N GLU A 150 11.80 -9.74 -5.02
CA GLU A 150 11.83 -11.14 -4.60
C GLU A 150 10.75 -11.39 -3.54
N GLN A 151 9.91 -12.38 -3.81
CA GLN A 151 8.84 -12.80 -2.90
C GLN A 151 8.96 -14.30 -2.61
N PRO A 152 9.83 -14.71 -1.66
CA PRO A 152 9.88 -16.09 -1.22
C PRO A 152 8.55 -16.50 -0.57
N PRO A 153 8.33 -17.79 -0.28
CA PRO A 153 7.17 -18.21 0.49
C PRO A 153 7.09 -17.44 1.82
N MET A 154 6.08 -16.59 1.96
CA MET A 154 5.87 -15.70 3.10
C MET A 154 4.39 -15.40 3.29
N GLU A 155 4.02 -15.11 4.53
CA GLU A 155 2.68 -14.63 4.86
C GLU A 155 2.48 -13.19 4.38
N SER A 156 1.23 -12.83 4.10
CA SER A 156 0.81 -11.48 3.75
C SER A 156 -0.41 -11.07 4.57
N MET A 157 -0.61 -9.80 4.81
CA MET A 157 -1.83 -9.31 5.45
C MET A 157 -2.93 -9.19 4.41
N VAL A 158 -4.01 -9.94 4.58
CA VAL A 158 -5.24 -9.82 3.79
C VAL A 158 -6.38 -9.43 4.72
N ILE A 159 -7.21 -8.48 4.30
CA ILE A 159 -8.32 -7.95 5.11
C ILE A 159 -9.59 -7.84 4.27
N ALA A 160 -10.73 -8.22 4.84
CA ALA A 160 -12.06 -8.02 4.28
C ALA A 160 -12.96 -7.36 5.33
N THR A 161 -13.31 -6.09 5.12
CA THR A 161 -14.19 -5.33 6.03
C THR A 161 -15.39 -4.76 5.28
N PRO A 162 -16.61 -4.84 5.85
CA PRO A 162 -17.78 -4.18 5.26
C PRO A 162 -17.77 -2.68 5.59
N TRP A 163 -18.46 -1.90 4.78
CA TRP A 163 -18.94 -0.59 5.16
C TRP A 163 -20.38 -0.71 5.67
N ASP A 164 -20.89 0.32 6.33
CA ASP A 164 -22.29 0.34 6.76
C ASP A 164 -23.27 0.41 5.59
N GLN A 165 -22.83 0.89 4.44
CA GLN A 165 -23.59 0.93 3.21
C GLN A 165 -23.66 -0.45 2.55
N LYS A 166 -24.88 -0.87 2.16
CA LYS A 166 -25.14 -2.14 1.49
C LYS A 166 -24.26 -2.34 0.25
N HIS A 167 -23.72 -3.55 0.08
CA HIS A 167 -22.80 -3.98 -0.97
C HIS A 167 -21.46 -3.23 -1.00
N ALA A 168 -21.16 -2.41 0.02
CA ALA A 168 -19.89 -1.74 0.14
C ALA A 168 -18.94 -2.54 1.03
N PHE A 169 -17.73 -2.76 0.52
CA PHE A 169 -16.69 -3.52 1.21
C PHE A 169 -15.29 -3.07 0.77
N TYR A 170 -14.34 -3.31 1.63
CA TYR A 170 -12.91 -3.20 1.38
C TYR A 170 -12.30 -4.60 1.44
N TYR A 171 -11.62 -5.00 0.37
CA TYR A 171 -10.83 -6.22 0.30
C TYR A 171 -9.43 -5.87 -0.15
N ASN A 172 -8.44 -6.18 0.65
CA ASN A 172 -7.08 -5.70 0.41
C ASN A 172 -6.03 -6.73 0.82
N GLN A 173 -4.88 -6.67 0.16
CA GLN A 173 -3.69 -7.41 0.55
C GLN A 173 -2.49 -6.48 0.60
N LYS A 174 -1.75 -6.55 1.71
CA LYS A 174 -0.45 -5.92 1.88
C LYS A 174 0.64 -6.97 1.91
N ILE A 175 1.71 -6.75 1.15
CA ILE A 175 2.90 -7.58 1.14
C ILE A 175 4.10 -6.66 1.37
N ASN A 176 4.81 -6.89 2.47
CA ASN A 176 6.01 -6.16 2.85
C ASN A 176 7.25 -7.04 2.74
N CYS A 177 8.42 -6.48 2.96
CA CYS A 177 9.71 -7.17 3.01
C CYS A 177 10.12 -7.90 1.72
N MET A 178 9.60 -7.51 0.57
CA MET A 178 10.07 -8.00 -0.73
C MET A 178 11.39 -7.32 -1.08
N ARG A 179 12.50 -8.09 -1.19
CA ARG A 179 13.81 -7.54 -1.52
C ARG A 179 13.82 -6.96 -2.93
N ALA A 180 14.25 -5.71 -3.05
CA ALA A 180 14.22 -4.97 -4.31
C ALA A 180 15.57 -4.96 -5.02
N SER A 181 15.55 -5.22 -6.32
CA SER A 181 16.68 -5.04 -7.24
C SER A 181 16.23 -4.36 -8.52
N GLY A 182 17.17 -3.96 -9.38
CA GLY A 182 16.87 -3.19 -10.57
C GLY A 182 17.04 -1.69 -10.37
N TRP A 183 16.29 -0.88 -11.11
CA TRP A 183 16.61 0.54 -11.19
C TRP A 183 15.43 1.42 -11.58
N ILE A 184 15.58 2.72 -11.28
CA ILE A 184 14.80 3.83 -11.87
C ILE A 184 15.79 4.75 -12.58
N SER A 185 15.46 5.22 -13.78
CA SER A 185 16.23 6.18 -14.54
C SER A 185 15.41 7.44 -14.77
N PHE A 186 16.00 8.59 -14.47
CA PHE A 186 15.40 9.89 -14.71
C PHE A 186 16.50 10.96 -14.88
N ASP A 187 16.35 11.84 -15.87
CA ASP A 187 17.25 12.97 -16.15
C ASP A 187 18.73 12.58 -16.26
N GLY A 188 19.03 11.46 -16.92
CA GLY A 188 20.40 10.95 -17.07
C GLY A 188 21.00 10.29 -15.83
N HIS A 189 20.27 10.28 -14.71
CA HIS A 189 20.65 9.58 -13.49
C HIS A 189 19.97 8.22 -13.43
N ARG A 190 20.70 7.22 -12.89
CA ARG A 190 20.21 5.87 -12.65
C ARG A 190 20.32 5.56 -11.17
N TYR A 191 19.17 5.33 -10.55
CA TYR A 191 19.00 4.98 -9.15
C TYR A 191 18.86 3.47 -9.05
N GLU A 192 19.83 2.78 -8.46
CA GLU A 192 19.86 1.31 -8.38
C GLU A 192 19.47 0.81 -7.00
N PHE A 193 18.54 -0.15 -6.95
CA PHE A 193 18.15 -0.82 -5.72
C PHE A 193 19.13 -1.91 -5.34
N ASN A 194 19.48 -1.94 -4.06
CA ASN A 194 20.35 -2.97 -3.48
C ASN A 194 19.49 -4.03 -2.75
N PRO A 195 19.44 -5.28 -3.25
CA PRO A 195 18.60 -6.31 -2.63
C PRO A 195 19.04 -6.72 -1.22
N SER A 196 20.20 -6.26 -0.75
CA SER A 196 20.62 -6.47 0.63
C SER A 196 19.97 -5.55 1.64
N THR A 197 19.48 -4.37 1.20
CA THR A 197 18.97 -3.32 2.08
C THR A 197 17.59 -2.77 1.69
N ASP A 198 17.24 -2.86 0.40
CA ASP A 198 16.10 -2.15 -0.16
C ASP A 198 14.89 -3.09 -0.35
N PHE A 199 13.70 -2.54 -0.17
CA PHE A 199 12.48 -3.33 -0.13
C PHE A 199 11.35 -2.72 -0.94
N GLY A 200 10.49 -3.61 -1.46
CA GLY A 200 9.20 -3.27 -2.04
C GLY A 200 8.02 -3.63 -1.14
N THR A 201 6.98 -2.85 -1.26
CA THR A 201 5.66 -3.07 -0.65
C THR A 201 4.61 -3.11 -1.73
N LEU A 202 3.67 -4.06 -1.65
CA LEU A 202 2.46 -4.10 -2.46
C LEU A 202 1.25 -3.71 -1.62
N ASP A 203 0.43 -2.81 -2.16
CA ASP A 203 -0.94 -2.57 -1.77
C ASP A 203 -1.87 -2.95 -2.92
N TRP A 204 -2.50 -4.13 -2.83
CA TRP A 204 -3.46 -4.64 -3.79
C TRP A 204 -4.86 -4.50 -3.21
N GLY A 205 -5.71 -3.68 -3.82
CA GLY A 205 -7.04 -3.40 -3.31
C GLY A 205 -8.17 -3.65 -4.30
N ARG A 206 -9.27 -4.18 -3.79
CA ARG A 206 -10.52 -4.42 -4.52
C ARG A 206 -11.69 -4.10 -3.60
N GLY A 207 -12.70 -3.43 -4.12
CA GLY A 207 -13.84 -3.13 -3.26
C GLY A 207 -14.90 -2.25 -3.88
N VAL A 208 -15.85 -1.90 -3.05
CA VAL A 208 -16.90 -0.93 -3.33
C VAL A 208 -16.91 0.07 -2.20
N TRP A 209 -16.50 1.29 -2.50
CA TRP A 209 -16.31 2.31 -1.48
C TRP A 209 -17.53 3.22 -1.31
N THR A 210 -17.62 3.84 -0.15
CA THR A 210 -18.58 4.91 0.13
C THR A 210 -18.07 6.23 -0.43
N TYR A 211 -18.96 7.24 -0.53
CA TYR A 211 -18.67 8.52 -1.19
C TYR A 211 -17.67 9.40 -0.43
N ASP A 212 -17.72 9.38 0.90
CA ASP A 212 -16.93 10.25 1.78
C ASP A 212 -16.12 9.37 2.75
N ASN A 213 -14.80 9.40 2.61
CA ASN A 213 -13.92 8.53 3.38
C ASN A 213 -12.69 9.28 3.87
N THR A 214 -12.31 8.99 5.10
CA THR A 214 -11.02 9.39 5.65
C THR A 214 -10.31 8.16 6.17
N TRP A 215 -9.06 7.98 5.75
CA TRP A 215 -8.24 6.89 6.25
C TRP A 215 -6.84 7.36 6.63
N PHE A 216 -6.22 6.53 7.42
CA PHE A 216 -4.83 6.63 7.83
C PHE A 216 -4.14 5.34 7.48
N TRP A 217 -2.97 5.42 6.88
CA TRP A 217 -2.18 4.26 6.53
C TRP A 217 -0.69 4.57 6.71
N GLY A 218 0.08 3.58 7.17
CA GLY A 218 1.53 3.68 7.27
C GLY A 218 2.16 2.31 7.04
N SER A 219 3.31 2.31 6.39
CA SER A 219 4.05 1.10 6.12
C SER A 219 5.54 1.39 6.06
N GLY A 220 6.33 0.40 6.43
CA GLY A 220 7.78 0.49 6.35
C GLY A 220 8.42 -0.89 6.33
N ASN A 221 9.67 -0.92 5.89
CA ASN A 221 10.51 -2.10 5.86
C ASN A 221 11.94 -1.72 6.28
N CYS A 222 12.60 -2.59 7.00
CA CYS A 222 14.00 -2.43 7.38
C CYS A 222 14.66 -3.78 7.64
N LEU A 223 15.91 -3.73 8.01
CA LEU A 223 16.62 -4.84 8.61
C LEU A 223 16.77 -4.61 10.10
N VAL A 224 16.64 -5.68 10.89
CA VAL A 224 16.99 -5.69 12.30
C VAL A 224 18.10 -6.70 12.53
N ASP A 225 19.08 -6.32 13.32
CA ASP A 225 20.19 -7.21 13.68
C ASP A 225 19.70 -8.30 14.65
N THR A 226 20.05 -9.53 14.32
CA THR A 226 19.80 -10.69 15.16
C THR A 226 21.09 -11.51 15.32
N PRO A 227 21.15 -12.45 16.29
CA PRO A 227 22.31 -13.33 16.42
C PRO A 227 22.62 -14.15 15.14
N GLU A 228 21.60 -14.41 14.31
CA GLU A 228 21.71 -15.14 13.05
C GLU A 228 22.02 -14.21 11.84
N GLY A 229 22.22 -12.93 12.08
CA GLY A 229 22.44 -11.88 11.07
C GLY A 229 21.20 -11.01 10.82
N PRO A 230 21.31 -10.00 9.95
CA PRO A 230 20.24 -9.06 9.68
C PRO A 230 19.00 -9.75 9.10
N GLN A 231 17.83 -9.52 9.70
CA GLN A 231 16.55 -10.09 9.27
C GLN A 231 15.58 -9.01 8.79
N PRO A 232 14.81 -9.28 7.71
CA PRO A 232 13.76 -8.36 7.28
C PRO A 232 12.67 -8.19 8.34
N LEU A 233 12.33 -6.94 8.60
CA LEU A 233 11.24 -6.49 9.44
C LEU A 233 10.40 -5.48 8.67
N GLY A 234 9.09 -5.60 8.70
CA GLY A 234 8.17 -4.62 8.13
C GLY A 234 6.94 -4.44 8.99
N TRP A 235 6.14 -3.45 8.67
CA TRP A 235 4.84 -3.23 9.30
C TRP A 235 3.84 -2.64 8.30
N ASN A 236 2.57 -2.92 8.57
CA ASN A 236 1.43 -2.24 7.98
C ASN A 236 0.50 -1.82 9.11
N ILE A 237 0.18 -0.54 9.16
CA ILE A 237 -0.70 0.05 10.18
C ILE A 237 -1.70 0.97 9.50
N GLY A 238 -2.95 0.97 9.98
CA GLY A 238 -3.96 1.86 9.41
C GLY A 238 -5.37 1.63 9.96
N TYR A 239 -6.24 2.56 9.64
CA TYR A 239 -7.67 2.52 9.94
C TYR A 239 -8.45 3.47 9.03
N GLY A 240 -9.78 3.36 9.05
CA GLY A 240 -10.67 4.12 8.17
C GLY A 240 -11.13 3.36 6.92
N PHE A 241 -10.76 2.09 6.81
CA PHE A 241 -11.09 1.20 5.70
C PHE A 241 -12.31 0.31 6.05
N GLY A 242 -13.48 0.92 6.21
CA GLY A 242 -14.71 0.21 6.58
C GLY A 242 -14.86 -0.04 8.08
N ASN A 243 -15.75 -0.97 8.42
CA ASN A 243 -16.06 -1.36 9.79
C ASN A 243 -15.07 -2.43 10.28
N THR A 244 -14.13 -2.04 11.12
CA THR A 244 -13.04 -2.88 11.63
C THR A 244 -13.42 -3.72 12.86
N ARG A 245 -14.72 -3.90 13.17
CA ARG A 245 -15.14 -4.74 14.32
C ARG A 245 -14.65 -6.18 14.21
N ALA A 246 -14.61 -6.74 12.99
CA ALA A 246 -14.13 -8.10 12.76
C ALA A 246 -12.60 -8.19 12.84
N ALA A 247 -11.88 -7.26 12.21
CA ALA A 247 -10.42 -7.23 12.20
C ALA A 247 -9.89 -5.86 11.80
N THR A 248 -8.64 -5.57 12.21
CA THR A 248 -7.82 -4.47 11.71
C THR A 248 -6.84 -4.98 10.66
N GLU A 249 -6.21 -4.09 9.88
CA GLU A 249 -5.12 -4.46 8.96
C GLU A 249 -3.73 -4.31 9.59
N ASN A 250 -3.67 -4.03 10.89
CA ASN A 250 -2.43 -3.74 11.61
C ASN A 250 -1.62 -5.01 11.89
N VAL A 251 -0.40 -5.05 11.36
CA VAL A 251 0.50 -6.22 11.49
C VAL A 251 1.96 -5.80 11.50
N ILE A 252 2.79 -6.66 12.09
CA ILE A 252 4.24 -6.70 11.92
C ILE A 252 4.57 -7.89 11.01
N PHE A 253 5.48 -7.70 10.06
CA PHE A 253 6.06 -8.75 9.22
C PHE A 253 7.46 -9.04 9.72
N TYR A 254 7.73 -10.26 10.13
CA TYR A 254 9.04 -10.66 10.60
C TYR A 254 9.35 -12.12 10.22
N GLN A 255 10.50 -12.34 9.60
CA GLN A 255 10.94 -13.69 9.16
C GLN A 255 9.88 -14.45 8.35
N GLY A 256 9.20 -13.74 7.42
CA GLY A 256 8.16 -14.33 6.56
C GLY A 256 6.85 -14.64 7.24
N LYS A 257 6.64 -14.20 8.49
CA LYS A 257 5.40 -14.38 9.25
C LYS A 257 4.77 -13.05 9.62
N ILE A 258 3.46 -13.09 9.89
CA ILE A 258 2.69 -11.96 10.41
C ILE A 258 2.49 -12.11 11.91
N HIS A 259 2.70 -11.01 12.62
CA HIS A 259 2.32 -10.81 14.01
C HIS A 259 1.21 -9.78 14.07
N LYS A 260 0.02 -10.19 14.48
CA LYS A 260 -1.19 -9.35 14.43
C LYS A 260 -1.17 -8.31 15.56
N LEU A 261 -1.41 -7.05 15.19
CA LEU A 261 -1.60 -5.94 16.13
C LEU A 261 -3.08 -5.63 16.30
N ASP A 262 -3.43 -4.95 17.39
CA ASP A 262 -4.77 -4.42 17.61
C ASP A 262 -4.91 -2.99 17.02
N ASP A 263 -5.76 -2.13 17.56
CA ASP A 263 -5.96 -0.77 17.03
C ASP A 263 -4.70 0.08 17.14
N ILE A 264 -4.41 0.82 16.09
CA ILE A 264 -3.36 1.83 16.07
C ILE A 264 -3.98 3.22 16.14
N THR A 265 -3.36 4.12 16.88
CA THR A 265 -3.69 5.54 16.90
C THR A 265 -2.54 6.34 16.29
N PHE A 266 -2.85 7.18 15.30
CA PHE A 266 -1.94 8.16 14.72
C PHE A 266 -2.15 9.49 15.46
N VAL A 267 -1.17 9.93 16.22
CA VAL A 267 -1.18 11.23 16.90
C VAL A 267 -0.42 12.22 16.01
N ILE A 268 -1.18 12.95 15.20
CA ILE A 268 -0.67 13.90 14.21
C ILE A 268 -0.91 15.32 14.75
N PRO A 269 0.12 16.19 14.79
CA PRO A 269 -0.05 17.58 15.15
C PRO A 269 -1.07 18.28 14.23
N PRO A 270 -2.12 18.92 14.78
CA PRO A 270 -3.20 19.46 13.96
C PRO A 270 -2.83 20.73 13.18
N ASP A 271 -1.77 21.40 13.58
CA ASP A 271 -1.32 22.67 13.03
C ASP A 271 -0.21 22.52 11.97
N ASP A 272 0.49 21.39 11.96
CA ASP A 272 1.60 21.17 11.02
C ASP A 272 1.91 19.69 10.87
N ILE A 273 1.63 19.14 9.70
CA ILE A 273 1.83 17.72 9.37
C ILE A 273 3.33 17.34 9.29
N MET A 274 4.22 18.33 9.18
CA MET A 274 5.65 18.13 9.15
C MET A 274 6.33 18.13 10.54
N LYS A 275 5.54 18.29 11.62
CA LYS A 275 6.02 18.06 12.99
C LYS A 275 6.01 16.58 13.33
N THR A 276 6.71 16.21 14.39
CA THR A 276 6.80 14.82 14.90
C THR A 276 5.43 14.19 15.14
N TRP A 277 5.21 12.99 14.60
CA TRP A 277 4.03 12.16 14.89
C TRP A 277 4.37 11.10 15.93
N HIS A 278 3.34 10.63 16.62
CA HIS A 278 3.45 9.46 17.49
C HIS A 278 2.42 8.40 17.09
N PHE A 279 2.81 7.14 17.23
CA PHE A 279 1.94 5.99 17.00
C PHE A 279 1.93 5.11 18.24
N THR A 280 0.77 4.65 18.63
CA THR A 280 0.60 3.72 19.72
C THR A 280 -0.47 2.69 19.37
N SER A 281 -0.26 1.43 19.75
CA SER A 281 -1.29 0.41 19.62
C SER A 281 -2.03 0.19 20.93
N SER A 282 -3.32 -0.19 20.86
CA SER A 282 -4.12 -0.44 22.06
C SER A 282 -3.63 -1.62 22.91
N ASP A 283 -2.85 -2.52 22.31
CA ASP A 283 -2.17 -3.64 22.97
C ASP A 283 -0.71 -3.31 23.36
N HIS A 284 -0.27 -2.05 23.18
CA HIS A 284 1.08 -1.55 23.47
C HIS A 284 2.21 -2.34 22.79
N ARG A 285 1.95 -2.93 21.64
CA ARG A 285 2.92 -3.71 20.89
C ARG A 285 3.56 -2.95 19.73
N PHE A 286 3.12 -1.69 19.48
CA PHE A 286 3.67 -0.80 18.46
C PHE A 286 3.70 0.62 19.01
N GLU A 287 4.88 1.07 19.44
CA GLU A 287 5.08 2.37 20.08
C GLU A 287 6.19 3.12 19.35
N MET A 288 5.81 4.12 18.53
CA MET A 288 6.71 4.77 17.60
C MET A 288 6.65 6.28 17.64
N THR A 289 7.80 6.89 17.36
CA THR A 289 7.95 8.30 17.01
C THR A 289 8.37 8.39 15.54
N PHE A 290 7.83 9.35 14.82
CA PHE A 290 8.08 9.54 13.40
C PHE A 290 8.42 11.02 13.12
N GLU A 291 9.59 11.24 12.51
CA GLU A 291 10.08 12.54 12.14
C GLU A 291 9.89 12.75 10.63
N PRO A 292 8.93 13.60 10.20
CA PRO A 292 8.66 13.88 8.80
C PRO A 292 9.88 14.46 8.08
N VAL A 293 10.09 14.04 6.83
CA VAL A 293 11.15 14.50 5.93
C VAL A 293 10.57 15.13 4.67
N LEU A 294 9.51 14.53 4.12
CA LEU A 294 8.92 14.93 2.85
C LEU A 294 7.43 14.64 2.85
N ASP A 295 6.60 15.63 2.52
CA ASP A 295 5.16 15.43 2.29
C ASP A 295 4.88 15.34 0.79
N ARG A 296 4.53 14.15 0.32
CA ARG A 296 3.96 13.94 -1.01
C ARG A 296 2.47 14.26 -0.96
N ALA A 297 2.15 15.54 -1.13
CA ALA A 297 0.81 16.05 -1.02
C ALA A 297 0.11 16.15 -2.38
N ALA A 298 -1.15 15.77 -2.42
CA ALA A 298 -2.02 16.01 -3.58
C ALA A 298 -3.36 16.54 -3.12
N LYS A 299 -3.75 17.69 -3.64
CA LYS A 299 -5.04 18.32 -3.33
C LYS A 299 -5.84 18.60 -4.58
N LEU A 300 -7.06 18.11 -4.61
CA LEU A 300 -8.04 18.34 -5.65
C LEU A 300 -9.36 18.74 -4.98
N ASP A 301 -9.97 19.85 -5.38
CA ASP A 301 -11.27 20.29 -4.89
C ASP A 301 -12.13 20.82 -6.03
N PHE A 302 -13.10 20.03 -6.45
CA PHE A 302 -14.12 20.38 -7.43
C PHE A 302 -15.54 20.38 -6.82
N LYS A 303 -15.69 20.73 -5.53
CA LYS A 303 -16.93 20.74 -4.74
C LYS A 303 -17.54 19.36 -4.51
N LEU A 304 -17.86 18.61 -5.58
CA LEU A 304 -18.42 17.25 -5.51
C LEU A 304 -17.35 16.17 -5.51
N ILE A 305 -16.14 16.49 -5.93
CA ILE A 305 -14.98 15.59 -5.90
C ILE A 305 -13.89 16.32 -5.11
N VAL A 306 -13.53 15.75 -3.98
CA VAL A 306 -12.45 16.26 -3.12
C VAL A 306 -11.45 15.14 -2.90
N SER A 307 -10.19 15.47 -3.03
CA SER A 307 -9.08 14.61 -2.61
C SER A 307 -8.08 15.48 -1.88
N ASP A 308 -7.84 15.17 -0.62
CA ASP A 308 -6.85 15.82 0.22
C ASP A 308 -5.95 14.73 0.78
N GLN A 309 -4.79 14.56 0.15
CA GLN A 309 -3.89 13.45 0.40
C GLN A 309 -2.55 13.98 0.89
N HIS A 310 -2.10 13.45 2.01
CA HIS A 310 -0.77 13.66 2.55
C HIS A 310 -0.14 12.31 2.81
N GLN A 311 0.78 11.89 1.94
CA GLN A 311 1.65 10.74 2.20
C GLN A 311 3.01 11.27 2.63
N VAL A 312 3.21 11.28 3.93
CA VAL A 312 4.41 11.84 4.55
C VAL A 312 5.46 10.75 4.69
N PHE A 313 6.60 10.97 4.07
CA PHE A 313 7.80 10.15 4.26
C PHE A 313 8.62 10.74 5.41
N GLY A 314 9.18 9.86 6.22
CA GLY A 314 9.93 10.29 7.41
C GLY A 314 10.67 9.15 8.09
N ARG A 315 11.33 9.46 9.19
CA ARG A 315 12.17 8.56 9.97
C ARG A 315 11.42 8.07 11.20
N MET A 316 11.25 6.76 11.32
CA MET A 316 10.54 6.13 12.43
C MET A 316 11.51 5.47 13.40
N SER A 317 11.28 5.67 14.70
CA SER A 317 12.05 5.06 15.78
C SER A 317 11.12 4.60 16.89
N GLY A 318 11.41 3.48 17.53
CA GLY A 318 10.61 2.95 18.65
C GLY A 318 10.71 1.45 18.78
N SER A 319 9.67 0.83 19.32
CA SER A 319 9.64 -0.61 19.62
C SER A 319 8.42 -1.31 19.05
N LEU A 320 8.64 -2.56 18.63
CA LEU A 320 7.60 -3.50 18.21
C LEU A 320 7.71 -4.76 19.08
N THR A 321 6.56 -5.33 19.46
CA THR A 321 6.53 -6.59 20.24
C THR A 321 5.84 -7.67 19.41
N LEU A 322 6.55 -8.78 19.18
CA LEU A 322 6.04 -9.95 18.46
C LEU A 322 5.02 -10.74 19.31
N ASP A 323 4.35 -11.73 18.69
CA ASP A 323 3.33 -12.55 19.38
C ASP A 323 3.91 -13.39 20.54
N ASP A 324 5.19 -13.71 20.51
CA ASP A 324 5.90 -14.44 21.57
C ASP A 324 6.47 -13.53 22.68
N GLY A 325 6.24 -12.22 22.58
CA GLY A 325 6.74 -11.23 23.52
C GLY A 325 8.15 -10.70 23.22
N THR A 326 8.78 -11.14 22.12
CA THR A 326 10.07 -10.60 21.66
C THR A 326 9.92 -9.13 21.30
N ILE A 327 10.77 -8.28 21.88
CA ILE A 327 10.79 -6.84 21.60
C ILE A 327 11.88 -6.56 20.55
N LEU A 328 11.50 -5.94 19.46
CA LEU A 328 12.38 -5.43 18.43
C LEU A 328 12.40 -3.90 18.49
N ASN A 329 13.59 -3.32 18.48
CA ASN A 329 13.76 -1.87 18.44
C ASN A 329 14.24 -1.45 17.06
N ILE A 330 13.62 -0.41 16.54
CA ILE A 330 14.05 0.25 15.30
C ILE A 330 14.49 1.68 15.60
N LYS A 331 15.42 2.17 14.81
CA LYS A 331 15.93 3.54 14.94
C LYS A 331 16.16 4.13 13.56
N ASP A 332 15.59 5.32 13.35
CA ASP A 332 15.83 6.15 12.17
C ASP A 332 15.50 5.44 10.83
N VAL A 333 14.44 4.61 10.81
CA VAL A 333 14.03 3.86 9.62
C VAL A 333 13.18 4.74 8.72
N LEU A 334 13.60 4.91 7.48
CA LEU A 334 12.79 5.61 6.47
C LEU A 334 11.55 4.79 6.13
N CYS A 335 10.40 5.42 6.25
CA CYS A 335 9.08 4.82 5.97
C CYS A 335 8.09 5.92 5.59
N PHE A 336 6.81 5.57 5.45
CA PHE A 336 5.77 6.58 5.26
C PHE A 336 4.59 6.35 6.20
N ALA A 337 3.86 7.44 6.43
CA ALA A 337 2.52 7.44 7.00
C ALA A 337 1.66 8.47 6.30
N GLU A 338 0.39 8.16 6.08
CA GLU A 338 -0.51 9.04 5.34
C GLU A 338 -1.80 9.32 6.07
N LYS A 339 -2.35 10.48 5.75
CA LYS A 339 -3.72 10.88 6.07
C LYS A 339 -4.38 11.31 4.77
N VAL A 340 -5.49 10.67 4.43
CA VAL A 340 -6.21 10.94 3.19
C VAL A 340 -7.69 11.16 3.48
N HIS A 341 -8.24 12.20 2.89
CA HIS A 341 -9.68 12.45 2.86
C HIS A 341 -10.16 12.57 1.42
N ASN A 342 -11.04 11.69 1.02
CA ASN A 342 -11.59 11.65 -0.33
C ASN A 342 -13.12 11.70 -0.32
N LYS A 343 -13.68 12.46 -1.29
CA LYS A 343 -15.10 12.46 -1.68
C LYS A 343 -15.20 12.20 -3.16
N TYR A 344 -15.73 11.03 -3.55
CA TYR A 344 -15.90 10.69 -4.95
C TYR A 344 -16.71 9.43 -5.22
#